data_182aba919db78dfcd4fbf27926a937c2
#
_entry.id   182aba919db78dfcd4fbf27926a937c2
#
_cell.length_a   1.000
_cell.length_b   1.000
_cell.length_c   1.000
_cell.angle_alpha   90.00
_cell.angle_beta   90.00
_cell.angle_gamma   90.00
#
_symmetry.space_group_name_H-M   'P 1'
#
loop_
_entity.id
_entity.type
_entity.pdbx_description
1 polymer ?
#
loop_
_entity_poly.entity_id
_entity_poly.type
_entity_poly.pdbx_seq_one_letter_code
_entity_poly.pdbx_strand_id
1 'polypeptide(L)'
;MAQIIALGAYVYQAVMALGLLIVVSRILPAQDFTHYSLFVTISQFGSIAAFEWLRFSCSRFYPGADEAAQRSVILYAFIVCAGLCLLAGGSVAALDLASAGIAVGGAFVAIFQGGSELHLTMLRFRQDFRLFSILQAVRASALAIGTISGAILAPTLAGAVSGMLAAYLAYAVLARALGGPLASELQRPQRRLLMKHLTYGGVSAGASVAGILAPLGLKALLTAALGSQGAAGALLALDLLQRPFVMVVSALQAIRYPEIVAAYDHEPGSAGFRERLGGYYGQLASCSLVTAAAILCLLAPAASWLVKAELRESFLLAAPAVTLLALLRAWVQTLLPTPAHLMQRLRPIIGLAVADAVLLNLGSLAGWSLSGGSLTGLLYGGLAGAAAAVIVGAPLFLSMPFRWAGLPLASALAALAIAGLGNAGMPRTSLLISLAVFLFCIPPAIATLSSLLQRDSASPEAS
;
A
#
# COMPACT_ATOMS: atom_id res chain seq x y z
N MET A 1 13.86 21.13 -4.61
CA MET A 1 12.86 21.20 -5.71
C MET A 1 12.55 19.83 -6.31
N ALA A 2 13.54 19.01 -6.72
CA ALA A 2 13.28 17.68 -7.33
C ALA A 2 12.51 16.69 -6.44
N GLN A 3 12.77 16.68 -5.13
CA GLN A 3 12.06 15.83 -4.17
C GLN A 3 10.58 16.22 -3.99
N ILE A 4 10.27 17.52 -4.07
CA ILE A 4 8.89 18.03 -4.00
C ILE A 4 8.10 17.58 -5.22
N ILE A 5 8.72 17.62 -6.42
CA ILE A 5 8.11 17.14 -7.66
C ILE A 5 7.81 15.63 -7.56
N ALA A 6 8.76 14.85 -7.03
CA ALA A 6 8.55 13.41 -6.82
C ALA A 6 7.41 13.13 -5.82
N LEU A 7 7.32 13.89 -4.71
CA LEU A 7 6.22 13.78 -3.74
C LEU A 7 4.88 14.11 -4.41
N GLY A 8 4.82 15.17 -5.23
CA GLY A 8 3.64 15.53 -6.01
C GLY A 8 3.17 14.40 -6.94
N ALA A 9 4.11 13.68 -7.58
CA ALA A 9 3.79 12.55 -8.42
C ALA A 9 3.18 11.36 -7.64
N TYR A 10 3.63 11.11 -6.40
CA TYR A 10 3.02 10.09 -5.54
C TYR A 10 1.61 10.47 -5.10
N VAL A 11 1.38 11.73 -4.70
CA VAL A 11 0.05 12.23 -4.35
C VAL A 11 -0.89 12.13 -5.54
N TYR A 12 -0.42 12.55 -6.73
CA TYR A 12 -1.19 12.43 -7.97
C TYR A 12 -1.58 10.98 -8.26
N GLN A 13 -0.63 10.04 -8.17
CA GLN A 13 -0.91 8.61 -8.34
C GLN A 13 -1.98 8.11 -7.37
N ALA A 14 -1.92 8.53 -6.11
CA ALA A 14 -2.87 8.10 -5.10
C ALA A 14 -4.27 8.64 -5.38
N VAL A 15 -4.40 9.90 -5.79
CA VAL A 15 -5.67 10.51 -6.20
C VAL A 15 -6.25 9.80 -7.43
N MET A 16 -5.43 9.54 -8.45
CA MET A 16 -5.87 8.81 -9.65
C MET A 16 -6.32 7.37 -9.32
N ALA A 17 -5.63 6.70 -8.40
CA ALA A 17 -5.99 5.35 -7.97
C ALA A 17 -7.29 5.31 -7.14
N LEU A 18 -7.55 6.35 -6.32
CA LEU A 18 -8.84 6.52 -5.63
C LEU A 18 -9.97 6.78 -6.62
N GLY A 19 -9.77 7.73 -7.54
CA GLY A 19 -10.74 8.06 -8.60
C GLY A 19 -11.08 6.85 -9.47
N LEU A 20 -10.05 6.10 -9.91
CA LEU A 20 -10.25 4.86 -10.65
C LEU A 20 -11.16 3.88 -9.91
N LEU A 21 -10.89 3.62 -8.64
CA LEU A 21 -11.66 2.68 -7.85
C LEU A 21 -13.12 3.10 -7.70
N ILE A 22 -13.36 4.39 -7.41
CA ILE A 22 -14.72 4.95 -7.28
C ILE A 22 -15.48 4.82 -8.60
N VAL A 23 -14.85 5.19 -9.72
CA VAL A 23 -15.51 5.16 -11.03
C VAL A 23 -15.78 3.71 -11.48
N VAL A 24 -14.81 2.81 -11.35
CA VAL A 24 -14.97 1.39 -11.72
C VAL A 24 -16.07 0.73 -10.87
N SER A 25 -16.13 1.02 -9.56
CA SER A 25 -17.18 0.47 -8.69
C SER A 25 -18.60 0.93 -9.05
N ARG A 26 -18.72 2.04 -9.79
CA ARG A 26 -20.02 2.55 -10.29
C ARG A 26 -20.41 1.96 -11.64
N ILE A 27 -19.43 1.64 -12.49
CA ILE A 27 -19.65 1.11 -13.83
C ILE A 27 -19.92 -0.38 -13.77
N LEU A 28 -19.09 -1.14 -13.05
CA LEU A 28 -19.21 -2.59 -13.00
C LEU A 28 -20.42 -3.04 -12.16
N PRO A 29 -21.09 -4.14 -12.57
CA PRO A 29 -21.99 -4.87 -11.68
C PRO A 29 -21.26 -5.35 -10.42
N ALA A 30 -21.99 -5.55 -9.32
CA ALA A 30 -21.41 -5.94 -8.03
C ALA A 30 -20.52 -7.19 -8.11
N GLN A 31 -20.99 -8.20 -8.84
CA GLN A 31 -20.23 -9.45 -9.07
C GLN A 31 -18.92 -9.20 -9.82
N ASP A 32 -18.96 -8.44 -10.92
CA ASP A 32 -17.76 -8.14 -11.71
C ASP A 32 -16.78 -7.24 -10.94
N PHE A 33 -17.29 -6.32 -10.11
CA PHE A 33 -16.45 -5.51 -9.22
C PHE A 33 -15.71 -6.38 -8.19
N THR A 34 -16.38 -7.36 -7.60
CA THR A 34 -15.75 -8.33 -6.70
C THR A 34 -14.61 -9.07 -7.40
N HIS A 35 -14.88 -9.61 -8.58
CA HIS A 35 -13.87 -10.31 -9.37
C HIS A 35 -12.72 -9.36 -9.79
N TYR A 36 -13.02 -8.11 -10.11
CA TYR A 36 -12.00 -7.08 -10.41
C TYR A 36 -11.11 -6.79 -9.19
N SER A 37 -11.70 -6.60 -8.01
CA SER A 37 -10.94 -6.35 -6.77
C SER A 37 -10.01 -7.53 -6.42
N LEU A 38 -10.49 -8.76 -6.55
CA LEU A 38 -9.68 -9.97 -6.38
C LEU A 38 -8.60 -10.09 -7.44
N PHE A 39 -8.94 -9.89 -8.72
CA PHE A 39 -8.01 -9.95 -9.84
C PHE A 39 -6.84 -8.99 -9.65
N VAL A 40 -7.12 -7.73 -9.29
CA VAL A 40 -6.09 -6.72 -9.03
C VAL A 40 -5.17 -7.16 -7.88
N THR A 41 -5.75 -7.70 -6.80
CA THR A 41 -4.97 -8.14 -5.63
C THR A 41 -4.11 -9.38 -5.94
N ILE A 42 -4.65 -10.35 -6.70
CA ILE A 42 -3.91 -11.54 -7.15
C ILE A 42 -2.80 -11.15 -8.12
N SER A 43 -3.08 -10.25 -9.08
CA SER A 43 -2.05 -9.75 -10.01
C SER A 43 -0.95 -8.97 -9.27
N GLN A 44 -1.32 -8.19 -8.25
CA GLN A 44 -0.37 -7.52 -7.38
C GLN A 44 0.46 -8.51 -6.57
N PHE A 45 -0.15 -9.57 -6.03
CA PHE A 45 0.58 -10.65 -5.38
C PHE A 45 1.59 -11.30 -6.34
N GLY A 46 1.18 -11.63 -7.57
CA GLY A 46 2.06 -12.16 -8.60
C GLY A 46 3.22 -11.22 -8.92
N SER A 47 2.94 -9.92 -9.05
CA SER A 47 3.96 -8.89 -9.28
C SER A 47 4.96 -8.82 -8.11
N ILE A 48 4.49 -8.80 -6.87
CA ILE A 48 5.33 -8.75 -5.67
C ILE A 48 6.16 -10.04 -5.55
N ALA A 49 5.54 -11.21 -5.68
CA ALA A 49 6.22 -12.50 -5.56
C ALA A 49 7.33 -12.68 -6.61
N ALA A 50 7.09 -12.23 -7.84
CA ALA A 50 8.05 -12.39 -8.93
C ALA A 50 9.12 -11.30 -9.00
N PHE A 51 8.79 -10.03 -8.73
CA PHE A 51 9.64 -8.90 -9.09
C PHE A 51 10.10 -8.03 -7.91
N GLU A 52 9.51 -8.14 -6.73
CA GLU A 52 9.84 -7.28 -5.59
C GLU A 52 11.30 -7.45 -5.14
N TRP A 53 11.83 -8.67 -5.22
CA TRP A 53 13.24 -8.92 -4.90
C TRP A 53 14.20 -8.19 -5.84
N LEU A 54 13.84 -8.03 -7.12
CA LEU A 54 14.61 -7.21 -8.08
C LEU A 54 14.56 -5.74 -7.69
N ARG A 55 13.39 -5.24 -7.28
CA ARG A 55 13.21 -3.85 -6.85
C ARG A 55 14.03 -3.53 -5.61
N PHE A 56 14.02 -4.41 -4.60
CA PHE A 56 14.87 -4.24 -3.41
C PHE A 56 16.36 -4.32 -3.74
N SER A 57 16.78 -5.28 -4.56
CA SER A 57 18.17 -5.39 -4.95
C SER A 57 18.63 -4.18 -5.78
N CYS A 58 17.77 -3.67 -6.67
CA CYS A 58 18.01 -2.45 -7.43
C CYS A 58 18.22 -1.26 -6.49
N SER A 59 17.39 -1.11 -5.46
CA SER A 59 17.52 0.00 -4.50
C SER A 59 18.85 -0.01 -3.73
N ARG A 60 19.55 -1.14 -3.66
CA ARG A 60 20.82 -1.26 -2.94
C ARG A 60 22.05 -1.23 -3.84
N PHE A 61 21.94 -1.74 -5.05
CA PHE A 61 23.11 -2.00 -5.90
C PHE A 61 23.14 -1.19 -7.20
N TYR A 62 22.02 -0.61 -7.61
CA TYR A 62 21.92 0.17 -8.84
C TYR A 62 22.09 1.68 -8.55
N PRO A 63 22.78 2.49 -9.39
CA PRO A 63 23.46 2.05 -10.62
C PRO A 63 24.79 1.33 -10.39
N GLY A 64 25.43 1.48 -9.22
CA GLY A 64 26.72 0.87 -8.87
C GLY A 64 27.88 1.40 -9.72
N ALA A 65 29.04 0.72 -9.63
CA ALA A 65 30.25 1.09 -10.39
C ALA A 65 30.16 0.71 -11.88
N ASP A 66 29.43 -0.36 -12.21
CA ASP A 66 29.19 -0.83 -13.59
C ASP A 66 27.66 -0.90 -13.83
N GLU A 67 27.10 0.21 -14.27
CA GLU A 67 25.67 0.33 -14.53
C GLU A 67 25.19 -0.64 -15.63
N ALA A 68 26.02 -0.86 -16.67
CA ALA A 68 25.65 -1.72 -17.80
C ALA A 68 25.53 -3.18 -17.37
N ALA A 69 26.47 -3.68 -16.57
CA ALA A 69 26.42 -5.03 -16.02
C ALA A 69 25.25 -5.20 -15.03
N GLN A 70 25.03 -4.23 -14.13
CA GLN A 70 23.89 -4.25 -13.21
C GLN A 70 22.56 -4.33 -13.95
N ARG A 71 22.37 -3.47 -14.94
CA ARG A 71 21.17 -3.44 -15.76
C ARG A 71 20.95 -4.75 -16.52
N SER A 72 21.99 -5.33 -17.10
CA SER A 72 21.91 -6.59 -17.84
C SER A 72 21.47 -7.74 -16.96
N VAL A 73 21.98 -7.82 -15.73
CA VAL A 73 21.57 -8.83 -14.74
C VAL A 73 20.11 -8.61 -14.31
N ILE A 74 19.71 -7.38 -14.06
CA ILE A 74 18.33 -7.03 -13.67
C ILE A 74 17.34 -7.40 -14.78
N LEU A 75 17.64 -7.04 -16.03
CA LEU A 75 16.78 -7.37 -17.17
C LEU A 75 16.70 -8.87 -17.45
N TYR A 76 17.82 -9.58 -17.38
CA TYR A 76 17.82 -11.03 -17.51
C TYR A 76 16.94 -11.70 -16.45
N ALA A 77 17.12 -11.32 -15.19
CA ALA A 77 16.33 -11.85 -14.09
C ALA A 77 14.83 -11.49 -14.25
N PHE A 78 14.53 -10.27 -14.73
CA PHE A 78 13.16 -9.86 -15.04
C PHE A 78 12.52 -10.75 -16.12
N ILE A 79 13.24 -11.05 -17.22
CA ILE A 79 12.74 -11.93 -18.29
C ILE A 79 12.47 -13.34 -17.76
N VAL A 80 13.35 -13.88 -16.93
CA VAL A 80 13.15 -15.21 -16.31
C VAL A 80 11.89 -15.19 -15.42
N CYS A 81 11.74 -14.19 -14.55
CA CYS A 81 10.57 -14.07 -13.69
C CYS A 81 9.27 -13.84 -14.50
N ALA A 82 9.32 -13.08 -15.60
CA ALA A 82 8.19 -12.91 -16.51
C ALA A 82 7.78 -14.23 -17.15
N GLY A 83 8.75 -15.05 -17.60
CA GLY A 83 8.49 -16.40 -18.09
C GLY A 83 7.81 -17.30 -17.04
N LEU A 84 8.27 -17.24 -15.78
CA LEU A 84 7.65 -17.97 -14.67
C LEU A 84 6.21 -17.49 -14.39
N CYS A 85 5.95 -16.18 -14.45
CA CYS A 85 4.58 -15.65 -14.33
C CYS A 85 3.66 -16.17 -15.45
N LEU A 86 4.14 -16.20 -16.70
CA LEU A 86 3.36 -16.73 -17.81
C LEU A 86 3.09 -18.22 -17.68
N LEU A 87 4.10 -18.97 -17.23
CA LEU A 87 3.92 -20.41 -16.94
C LEU A 87 2.88 -20.62 -15.82
N ALA A 88 2.94 -19.83 -14.74
CA ALA A 88 1.96 -19.89 -13.66
C ALA A 88 0.54 -19.54 -14.17
N GLY A 89 0.38 -18.45 -14.94
CA GLY A 89 -0.90 -18.09 -15.53
C GLY A 89 -1.43 -19.16 -16.50
N GLY A 90 -0.55 -19.71 -17.34
CA GLY A 90 -0.88 -20.84 -18.23
C GLY A 90 -1.29 -22.10 -17.47
N SER A 91 -0.63 -22.40 -16.34
CA SER A 91 -1.01 -23.55 -15.48
C SER A 91 -2.36 -23.35 -14.83
N VAL A 92 -2.68 -22.14 -14.34
CA VAL A 92 -4.00 -21.79 -13.78
C VAL A 92 -5.10 -21.98 -14.84
N ALA A 93 -4.84 -21.56 -16.09
CA ALA A 93 -5.75 -21.75 -17.20
C ALA A 93 -5.91 -23.24 -17.58
N ALA A 94 -4.81 -24.00 -17.64
CA ALA A 94 -4.82 -25.41 -18.00
C ALA A 94 -5.51 -26.31 -16.96
N LEU A 95 -5.53 -25.87 -15.69
CA LEU A 95 -6.22 -26.54 -14.58
C LEU A 95 -7.68 -26.09 -14.40
N ASP A 96 -8.22 -25.27 -15.32
CA ASP A 96 -9.57 -24.70 -15.26
C ASP A 96 -9.91 -23.96 -13.96
N LEU A 97 -8.87 -23.45 -13.25
CA LEU A 97 -9.07 -22.67 -12.02
C LEU A 97 -9.59 -21.24 -12.31
N ALA A 98 -9.35 -20.74 -13.53
CA ALA A 98 -9.89 -19.50 -14.05
C ALA A 98 -9.95 -19.56 -15.58
N SER A 99 -10.80 -18.74 -16.21
CA SER A 99 -10.82 -18.65 -17.68
C SER A 99 -9.43 -18.27 -18.20
N ALA A 100 -9.02 -18.85 -19.33
CA ALA A 100 -7.70 -18.67 -19.91
C ALA A 100 -7.35 -17.17 -20.12
N GLY A 101 -8.33 -16.37 -20.59
CA GLY A 101 -8.15 -14.92 -20.76
C GLY A 101 -7.86 -14.18 -19.47
N ILE A 102 -8.50 -14.52 -18.37
CA ILE A 102 -8.30 -13.91 -17.05
C ILE A 102 -6.98 -14.38 -16.43
N ALA A 103 -6.66 -15.66 -16.49
CA ALA A 103 -5.43 -16.22 -15.93
C ALA A 103 -4.17 -15.65 -16.62
N VAL A 104 -4.15 -15.70 -17.94
CA VAL A 104 -3.04 -15.16 -18.75
C VAL A 104 -3.00 -13.63 -18.67
N GLY A 105 -4.18 -12.97 -18.71
CA GLY A 105 -4.28 -11.51 -18.51
C GLY A 105 -3.72 -11.08 -17.16
N GLY A 106 -3.98 -11.81 -16.09
CA GLY A 106 -3.41 -11.56 -14.75
C GLY A 106 -1.89 -11.69 -14.71
N ALA A 107 -1.33 -12.68 -15.40
CA ALA A 107 0.11 -12.83 -15.55
C ALA A 107 0.74 -11.63 -16.30
N PHE A 108 0.13 -11.18 -17.40
CA PHE A 108 0.59 -9.98 -18.10
C PHE A 108 0.49 -8.73 -17.24
N VAL A 109 -0.62 -8.52 -16.51
CA VAL A 109 -0.75 -7.38 -15.59
C VAL A 109 0.34 -7.43 -14.52
N ALA A 110 0.62 -8.58 -13.92
CA ALA A 110 1.69 -8.74 -12.94
C ALA A 110 3.07 -8.39 -13.53
N ILE A 111 3.37 -8.84 -14.75
CA ILE A 111 4.62 -8.56 -15.46
C ILE A 111 4.75 -7.06 -15.76
N PHE A 112 3.74 -6.43 -16.34
CA PHE A 112 3.79 -5.01 -16.66
C PHE A 112 3.84 -4.13 -15.42
N GLN A 113 3.11 -4.49 -14.37
CA GLN A 113 3.17 -3.81 -13.08
C GLN A 113 4.59 -3.90 -12.51
N GLY A 114 5.14 -5.11 -12.38
CA GLY A 114 6.50 -5.32 -11.89
C GLY A 114 7.56 -4.59 -12.73
N GLY A 115 7.44 -4.66 -14.06
CA GLY A 115 8.35 -3.97 -14.99
C GLY A 115 8.28 -2.45 -14.87
N SER A 116 7.07 -1.88 -14.78
CA SER A 116 6.90 -0.44 -14.60
C SER A 116 7.46 0.06 -13.26
N GLU A 117 7.24 -0.68 -12.18
CA GLU A 117 7.77 -0.33 -10.85
C GLU A 117 9.29 -0.49 -10.78
N LEU A 118 9.84 -1.52 -11.41
CA LEU A 118 11.29 -1.70 -11.52
C LEU A 118 11.93 -0.56 -12.31
N HIS A 119 11.36 -0.18 -13.45
CA HIS A 119 11.84 0.94 -14.27
C HIS A 119 11.82 2.26 -13.49
N LEU A 120 10.72 2.57 -12.83
CA LEU A 120 10.61 3.76 -11.97
C LEU A 120 11.62 3.73 -10.80
N THR A 121 11.89 2.55 -10.23
CA THR A 121 12.90 2.38 -9.20
C THR A 121 14.29 2.69 -9.75
N MET A 122 14.65 2.19 -10.94
CA MET A 122 15.93 2.49 -11.60
C MET A 122 16.12 3.99 -11.83
N LEU A 123 15.10 4.68 -12.35
CA LEU A 123 15.13 6.14 -12.55
C LEU A 123 15.35 6.91 -11.25
N ARG A 124 14.66 6.50 -10.18
CA ARG A 124 14.81 7.13 -8.85
C ARG A 124 16.24 7.00 -8.31
N PHE A 125 16.87 5.83 -8.45
CA PHE A 125 18.24 5.60 -7.98
C PHE A 125 19.30 6.19 -8.90
N ARG A 126 18.98 6.46 -10.17
CA ARG A 126 19.78 7.34 -11.04
C ARG A 126 19.60 8.82 -10.73
N GLN A 127 18.70 9.17 -9.79
CA GLN A 127 18.33 10.55 -9.45
C GLN A 127 17.70 11.33 -10.61
N ASP A 128 17.16 10.64 -11.62
CA ASP A 128 16.40 11.26 -12.70
C ASP A 128 14.95 11.50 -12.24
N PHE A 129 14.78 12.38 -11.28
CA PHE A 129 13.47 12.66 -10.67
C PHE A 129 12.49 13.32 -11.63
N ARG A 130 12.98 14.00 -12.68
CA ARG A 130 12.10 14.60 -13.69
C ARG A 130 11.41 13.53 -14.51
N LEU A 131 12.19 12.61 -15.11
CA LEU A 131 11.65 11.51 -15.92
C LEU A 131 10.83 10.56 -15.05
N PHE A 132 11.30 10.26 -13.82
CA PHE A 132 10.54 9.50 -12.84
C PHE A 132 9.15 10.09 -12.61
N SER A 133 9.04 11.39 -12.33
CA SER A 133 7.76 12.03 -12.00
C SER A 133 6.80 12.07 -13.18
N ILE A 134 7.33 12.34 -14.39
CA ILE A 134 6.54 12.31 -15.63
C ILE A 134 5.98 10.90 -15.86
N LEU A 135 6.84 9.87 -15.83
CA LEU A 135 6.42 8.50 -16.09
C LEU A 135 5.49 7.96 -15.00
N GLN A 136 5.69 8.36 -13.74
CA GLN A 136 4.78 8.02 -12.65
C GLN A 136 3.37 8.59 -12.87
N ALA A 137 3.28 9.86 -13.26
CA ALA A 137 2.00 10.51 -13.57
C ALA A 137 1.35 9.90 -14.81
N VAL A 138 2.12 9.67 -15.87
CA VAL A 138 1.64 9.00 -17.09
C VAL A 138 1.10 7.61 -16.80
N ARG A 139 1.82 6.81 -15.99
CA ARG A 139 1.36 5.48 -15.59
C ARG A 139 0.03 5.54 -14.85
N ALA A 140 -0.08 6.44 -13.87
CA ALA A 140 -1.31 6.59 -13.08
C ALA A 140 -2.50 7.02 -13.96
N SER A 141 -2.29 7.99 -14.86
CA SER A 141 -3.32 8.45 -15.80
C SER A 141 -3.71 7.38 -16.81
N ALA A 142 -2.72 6.72 -17.43
CA ALA A 142 -2.98 5.67 -18.41
C ALA A 142 -3.79 4.52 -17.79
N LEU A 143 -3.41 4.05 -16.59
CA LEU A 143 -4.15 2.99 -15.90
C LEU A 143 -5.58 3.42 -15.55
N ALA A 144 -5.77 4.63 -15.05
CA ALA A 144 -7.11 5.12 -14.75
C ALA A 144 -7.97 5.23 -16.02
N ILE A 145 -7.46 5.92 -17.05
CA ILE A 145 -8.19 6.13 -18.30
C ILE A 145 -8.46 4.79 -19.00
N GLY A 146 -7.44 3.95 -19.17
CA GLY A 146 -7.60 2.69 -19.88
C GLY A 146 -8.55 1.73 -19.19
N THR A 147 -8.43 1.54 -17.87
CA THR A 147 -9.34 0.66 -17.12
C THR A 147 -10.77 1.19 -17.14
N ILE A 148 -10.98 2.50 -16.95
CA ILE A 148 -12.31 3.12 -17.02
C ILE A 148 -12.89 2.98 -18.43
N SER A 149 -12.13 3.28 -19.46
CA SER A 149 -12.58 3.14 -20.85
C SER A 149 -12.96 1.69 -21.20
N GLY A 150 -12.13 0.72 -20.77
CA GLY A 150 -12.44 -0.70 -20.95
C GLY A 150 -13.71 -1.12 -20.22
N ALA A 151 -13.92 -0.63 -19.00
CA ALA A 151 -15.14 -0.91 -18.22
C ALA A 151 -16.38 -0.22 -18.82
N ILE A 152 -16.25 0.97 -19.45
CA ILE A 152 -17.36 1.63 -20.15
C ILE A 152 -17.74 0.89 -21.43
N LEU A 153 -16.73 0.46 -22.22
CA LEU A 153 -16.96 -0.26 -23.47
C LEU A 153 -17.59 -1.65 -23.25
N ALA A 154 -17.17 -2.32 -22.20
CA ALA A 154 -17.73 -3.59 -21.76
C ALA A 154 -17.77 -3.61 -20.23
N PRO A 155 -18.94 -3.45 -19.58
CA PRO A 155 -19.06 -3.37 -18.12
C PRO A 155 -18.92 -4.74 -17.46
N THR A 156 -17.79 -5.40 -17.71
CA THR A 156 -17.40 -6.71 -17.20
C THR A 156 -15.96 -6.70 -16.70
N LEU A 157 -15.58 -7.72 -15.92
CA LEU A 157 -14.18 -7.93 -15.54
C LEU A 157 -13.25 -7.92 -16.76
N ALA A 158 -13.62 -8.61 -17.83
CA ALA A 158 -12.79 -8.73 -19.04
C ALA A 158 -12.56 -7.37 -19.72
N GLY A 159 -13.59 -6.52 -19.78
CA GLY A 159 -13.47 -5.16 -20.31
C GLY A 159 -12.49 -4.31 -19.50
N ALA A 160 -12.64 -4.29 -18.16
CA ALA A 160 -11.74 -3.56 -17.28
C ALA A 160 -10.28 -4.05 -17.39
N VAL A 161 -10.07 -5.38 -17.44
CA VAL A 161 -8.72 -5.98 -17.57
C VAL A 161 -8.11 -5.68 -18.93
N SER A 162 -8.89 -5.75 -20.01
CA SER A 162 -8.41 -5.40 -21.36
C SER A 162 -7.96 -3.94 -21.44
N GLY A 163 -8.75 -3.02 -20.86
CA GLY A 163 -8.40 -1.62 -20.75
C GLY A 163 -7.14 -1.37 -19.93
N MET A 164 -6.98 -2.10 -18.83
CA MET A 164 -5.77 -2.06 -18.00
C MET A 164 -4.53 -2.55 -18.77
N LEU A 165 -4.63 -3.65 -19.51
CA LEU A 165 -3.54 -4.17 -20.34
C LEU A 165 -3.16 -3.18 -21.46
N ALA A 166 -4.15 -2.60 -22.14
CA ALA A 166 -3.91 -1.57 -23.15
C ALA A 166 -3.17 -0.36 -22.57
N ALA A 167 -3.55 0.06 -21.35
CA ALA A 167 -2.89 1.15 -20.63
C ALA A 167 -1.43 0.82 -20.29
N TYR A 168 -1.14 -0.39 -19.83
CA TYR A 168 0.24 -0.82 -19.57
C TYR A 168 1.09 -0.88 -20.84
N LEU A 169 0.52 -1.36 -21.95
CA LEU A 169 1.19 -1.37 -23.24
C LEU A 169 1.50 0.05 -23.74
N ALA A 170 0.52 0.96 -23.66
CA ALA A 170 0.71 2.37 -23.99
C ALA A 170 1.80 3.02 -23.12
N TYR A 171 1.79 2.75 -21.81
CA TYR A 171 2.84 3.18 -20.90
C TYR A 171 4.22 2.64 -21.31
N ALA A 172 4.33 1.34 -21.61
CA ALA A 172 5.60 0.71 -21.98
C ALA A 172 6.18 1.30 -23.26
N VAL A 173 5.33 1.56 -24.28
CA VAL A 173 5.74 2.23 -25.52
C VAL A 173 6.23 3.64 -25.24
N LEU A 174 5.50 4.42 -24.45
CA LEU A 174 5.88 5.78 -24.11
C LEU A 174 7.14 5.84 -23.26
N ALA A 175 7.27 4.96 -22.27
CA ALA A 175 8.46 4.87 -21.44
C ALA A 175 9.71 4.55 -22.26
N ARG A 176 9.59 3.68 -23.28
CA ARG A 176 10.67 3.40 -24.21
C ARG A 176 10.98 4.60 -25.12
N ALA A 177 9.97 5.31 -25.60
CA ALA A 177 10.16 6.49 -26.47
C ALA A 177 10.82 7.66 -25.74
N LEU A 178 10.51 7.85 -24.45
CA LEU A 178 11.11 8.90 -23.61
C LEU A 178 12.55 8.57 -23.17
N GLY A 179 13.02 7.36 -23.44
CA GLY A 179 14.36 6.91 -23.07
C GLY A 179 14.43 6.38 -21.63
N GLY A 180 15.63 6.18 -21.18
CA GLY A 180 15.91 5.67 -19.84
C GLY A 180 16.78 4.42 -19.85
N PRO A 181 17.01 3.80 -18.67
CA PRO A 181 17.99 2.73 -18.52
C PRO A 181 17.71 1.46 -19.31
N LEU A 182 16.48 1.25 -19.81
CA LEU A 182 16.10 0.05 -20.57
C LEU A 182 16.47 0.09 -22.05
N ALA A 183 16.93 1.25 -22.56
CA ALA A 183 17.14 1.47 -23.99
C ALA A 183 18.55 1.15 -24.51
N SER A 184 19.50 0.82 -23.65
CA SER A 184 20.92 0.65 -24.01
C SER A 184 21.33 -0.82 -24.13
N GLU A 185 22.51 -1.03 -24.73
CA GLU A 185 23.04 -2.36 -25.02
C GLU A 185 23.13 -3.28 -23.79
N LEU A 186 22.76 -4.54 -23.98
CA LEU A 186 22.78 -5.59 -22.97
C LEU A 186 24.11 -6.35 -23.04
N GLN A 187 24.74 -6.50 -21.89
CA GLN A 187 25.90 -7.35 -21.72
C GLN A 187 25.46 -8.76 -21.25
N ARG A 188 26.37 -9.73 -21.35
CA ARG A 188 26.08 -11.06 -20.80
C ARG A 188 25.95 -10.99 -19.27
N PRO A 189 24.86 -11.56 -18.68
CA PRO A 189 24.64 -11.48 -17.23
C PRO A 189 25.72 -12.25 -16.47
N GLN A 190 26.30 -11.60 -15.47
CA GLN A 190 27.31 -12.20 -14.60
C GLN A 190 26.63 -12.99 -13.47
N ARG A 191 26.89 -14.29 -13.39
CA ARG A 191 26.32 -15.18 -12.35
C ARG A 191 26.58 -14.68 -10.93
N ARG A 192 27.81 -14.20 -10.64
CA ARG A 192 28.17 -13.68 -9.31
C ARG A 192 27.30 -12.50 -8.90
N LEU A 193 27.04 -11.60 -9.85
CA LEU A 193 26.22 -10.42 -9.64
C LEU A 193 24.73 -10.81 -9.45
N LEU A 194 24.22 -11.74 -10.27
CA LEU A 194 22.88 -12.29 -10.13
C LEU A 194 22.64 -12.88 -8.73
N MET A 195 23.58 -13.71 -8.26
CA MET A 195 23.47 -14.32 -6.92
C MET A 195 23.48 -13.28 -5.80
N LYS A 196 24.28 -12.20 -5.94
CA LYS A 196 24.28 -11.09 -5.00
C LYS A 196 22.92 -10.41 -4.93
N HIS A 197 22.30 -10.12 -6.09
CA HIS A 197 20.96 -9.55 -6.17
C HIS A 197 19.91 -10.48 -5.57
N LEU A 198 19.95 -11.76 -5.89
CA LEU A 198 18.98 -12.74 -5.42
C LEU A 198 19.04 -12.92 -3.89
N THR A 199 20.24 -13.05 -3.31
CA THR A 199 20.41 -13.24 -1.87
C THR A 199 19.88 -12.05 -1.07
N TYR A 200 20.22 -10.83 -1.48
CA TYR A 200 19.76 -9.62 -0.79
C TYR A 200 18.28 -9.37 -1.03
N GLY A 201 17.86 -9.36 -2.30
CA GLY A 201 16.49 -9.04 -2.68
C GLY A 201 15.49 -10.08 -2.22
N GLY A 202 15.83 -11.37 -2.30
CA GLY A 202 14.92 -12.46 -1.92
C GLY A 202 14.51 -12.42 -0.45
N VAL A 203 15.46 -12.17 0.45
CA VAL A 203 15.15 -12.03 1.89
C VAL A 203 14.27 -10.79 2.13
N SER A 204 14.58 -9.67 1.47
CA SER A 204 13.80 -8.43 1.62
C SER A 204 12.37 -8.56 1.06
N ALA A 205 12.20 -9.28 -0.06
CA ALA A 205 10.89 -9.50 -0.66
C ALA A 205 9.97 -10.41 0.17
N GLY A 206 10.54 -11.29 1.00
CA GLY A 206 9.76 -12.20 1.83
C GLY A 206 8.75 -11.49 2.74
N ALA A 207 9.10 -10.32 3.29
CA ALA A 207 8.20 -9.51 4.10
C ALA A 207 7.05 -8.92 3.27
N SER A 208 7.33 -8.45 2.04
CA SER A 208 6.29 -7.92 1.14
C SER A 208 5.33 -9.00 0.67
N VAL A 209 5.86 -10.20 0.33
CA VAL A 209 5.04 -11.36 -0.04
C VAL A 209 4.14 -11.78 1.12
N ALA A 210 4.68 -11.90 2.34
CA ALA A 210 3.88 -12.20 3.52
C ALA A 210 2.83 -11.12 3.80
N GLY A 211 3.21 -9.84 3.67
CA GLY A 211 2.33 -8.70 3.93
C GLY A 211 1.12 -8.63 3.01
N ILE A 212 1.23 -9.05 1.74
CA ILE A 212 0.09 -9.04 0.81
C ILE A 212 -0.84 -10.25 1.00
N LEU A 213 -0.39 -11.33 1.64
CA LEU A 213 -1.25 -12.46 1.96
C LEU A 213 -2.36 -12.09 2.94
N ALA A 214 -2.14 -11.11 3.83
CA ALA A 214 -3.16 -10.65 4.75
C ALA A 214 -4.41 -10.08 4.03
N PRO A 215 -4.32 -9.06 3.17
CA PRO A 215 -5.49 -8.54 2.45
C PRO A 215 -6.01 -9.53 1.40
N LEU A 216 -5.15 -10.31 0.75
CA LEU A 216 -5.58 -11.31 -0.22
C LEU A 216 -6.44 -12.39 0.43
N GLY A 217 -6.01 -12.94 1.56
CA GLY A 217 -6.76 -13.94 2.32
C GLY A 217 -8.09 -13.38 2.84
N LEU A 218 -8.09 -12.16 3.40
CA LEU A 218 -9.32 -11.52 3.85
C LEU A 218 -10.33 -11.31 2.72
N LYS A 219 -9.89 -10.86 1.54
CA LYS A 219 -10.76 -10.70 0.37
C LYS A 219 -11.30 -12.05 -0.14
N ALA A 220 -10.45 -13.06 -0.16
CA ALA A 220 -10.86 -14.42 -0.52
C ALA A 220 -11.92 -14.98 0.46
N LEU A 221 -11.68 -14.80 1.79
CA LEU A 221 -12.66 -15.21 2.81
C LEU A 221 -13.99 -14.48 2.68
N LEU A 222 -13.97 -13.14 2.48
CA LEU A 222 -15.19 -12.37 2.26
C LEU A 222 -15.96 -12.85 1.04
N THR A 223 -15.26 -13.12 -0.06
CA THR A 223 -15.91 -13.60 -1.29
C THR A 223 -16.45 -15.01 -1.14
N ALA A 224 -15.71 -15.90 -0.47
CA ALA A 224 -16.16 -17.28 -0.21
C ALA A 224 -17.35 -17.31 0.77
N ALA A 225 -17.36 -16.42 1.77
CA ALA A 225 -18.40 -16.39 2.79
C ALA A 225 -19.71 -15.75 2.32
N LEU A 226 -19.63 -14.67 1.54
CA LEU A 226 -20.79 -13.84 1.17
C LEU A 226 -21.22 -14.03 -0.30
N GLY A 227 -20.43 -14.75 -1.08
CA GLY A 227 -20.57 -14.79 -2.53
C GLY A 227 -20.10 -13.50 -3.21
N SER A 228 -19.94 -13.53 -4.53
CA SER A 228 -19.37 -12.40 -5.29
C SER A 228 -20.25 -11.15 -5.27
N GLN A 229 -21.56 -11.29 -5.18
CA GLN A 229 -22.48 -10.16 -5.12
C GLN A 229 -22.50 -9.52 -3.72
N GLY A 230 -22.57 -10.34 -2.65
CA GLY A 230 -22.65 -9.87 -1.27
C GLY A 230 -21.35 -9.24 -0.76
N ALA A 231 -20.20 -9.69 -1.25
CA ALA A 231 -18.89 -9.20 -0.84
C ALA A 231 -18.52 -7.83 -1.43
N ALA A 232 -19.14 -7.40 -2.52
CA ALA A 232 -18.70 -6.24 -3.32
C ALA A 232 -18.55 -4.94 -2.52
N GLY A 233 -19.51 -4.58 -1.68
CA GLY A 233 -19.43 -3.37 -0.86
C GLY A 233 -18.33 -3.45 0.22
N ALA A 234 -18.15 -4.61 0.84
CA ALA A 234 -17.08 -4.82 1.83
C ALA A 234 -15.70 -4.78 1.17
N LEU A 235 -15.54 -5.35 -0.03
CA LEU A 235 -14.31 -5.27 -0.81
C LEU A 235 -14.01 -3.84 -1.25
N LEU A 236 -15.04 -3.07 -1.65
CA LEU A 236 -14.89 -1.65 -1.93
C LEU A 236 -14.42 -0.88 -0.69
N ALA A 237 -14.96 -1.18 0.50
CA ALA A 237 -14.50 -0.58 1.74
C ALA A 237 -13.02 -0.89 2.01
N LEU A 238 -12.59 -2.14 1.86
CA LEU A 238 -11.18 -2.55 2.01
C LEU A 238 -10.27 -1.80 1.05
N ASP A 239 -10.64 -1.71 -0.22
CA ASP A 239 -9.81 -1.07 -1.24
C ASP A 239 -9.77 0.46 -1.11
N LEU A 240 -10.90 1.08 -0.73
CA LEU A 240 -11.02 2.53 -0.65
C LEU A 240 -10.41 3.08 0.64
N LEU A 241 -10.77 2.49 1.80
CA LEU A 241 -10.44 3.06 3.11
C LEU A 241 -9.00 2.80 3.55
N GLN A 242 -8.31 1.83 2.95
CA GLN A 242 -6.88 1.61 3.20
C GLN A 242 -6.00 2.71 2.54
N ARG A 243 -6.42 3.29 1.42
CA ARG A 243 -5.58 4.21 0.63
C ARG A 243 -5.18 5.50 1.36
N PRO A 244 -6.07 6.19 2.10
CA PRO A 244 -5.67 7.36 2.88
C PRO A 244 -4.53 7.07 3.89
N PHE A 245 -4.56 5.89 4.53
CA PHE A 245 -3.48 5.50 5.45
C PHE A 245 -2.15 5.31 4.72
N VAL A 246 -2.17 4.61 3.58
CA VAL A 246 -0.98 4.43 2.75
C VAL A 246 -0.40 5.77 2.31
N MET A 247 -1.26 6.72 1.90
CA MET A 247 -0.82 8.07 1.50
C MET A 247 -0.13 8.81 2.64
N VAL A 248 -0.79 8.91 3.80
CA VAL A 248 -0.29 9.65 4.97
C VAL A 248 1.01 9.04 5.47
N VAL A 249 1.05 7.72 5.62
CA VAL A 249 2.21 7.00 6.11
C VAL A 249 3.39 7.12 5.13
N SER A 250 3.15 6.94 3.82
CA SER A 250 4.21 7.06 2.82
C SER A 250 4.79 8.48 2.73
N ALA A 251 3.95 9.51 2.87
CA ALA A 251 4.40 10.89 2.90
C ALA A 251 5.30 11.17 4.12
N LEU A 252 4.88 10.74 5.31
CA LEU A 252 5.67 10.88 6.54
C LEU A 252 6.98 10.10 6.47
N GLN A 253 6.95 8.87 5.96
CA GLN A 253 8.16 8.07 5.78
C GLN A 253 9.13 8.73 4.80
N ALA A 254 8.65 9.25 3.67
CA ALA A 254 9.51 9.89 2.69
C ALA A 254 10.23 11.13 3.24
N ILE A 255 9.60 11.86 4.16
CA ILE A 255 10.13 13.11 4.72
C ILE A 255 10.97 12.85 5.97
N ARG A 256 10.46 12.06 6.92
CA ARG A 256 11.05 11.95 8.27
C ARG A 256 11.99 10.76 8.46
N TYR A 257 11.73 9.65 7.75
CA TYR A 257 12.52 8.43 7.95
C TYR A 257 14.01 8.60 7.60
N PRO A 258 14.43 9.31 6.53
CA PRO A 258 15.84 9.56 6.26
C PRO A 258 16.57 10.29 7.39
N GLU A 259 15.89 11.21 8.10
CA GLU A 259 16.47 11.94 9.26
C GLU A 259 16.72 11.00 10.44
N ILE A 260 15.81 10.04 10.64
CA ILE A 260 15.96 9.04 11.71
C ILE A 260 17.12 8.09 11.41
N VAL A 261 17.25 7.66 10.15
CA VAL A 261 18.36 6.82 9.70
C VAL A 261 19.70 7.56 9.92
N ALA A 262 19.80 8.80 9.47
CA ALA A 262 21.00 9.61 9.65
C ALA A 262 21.35 9.82 11.14
N ALA A 263 20.34 10.09 11.99
CA ALA A 263 20.56 10.23 13.43
C ALA A 263 20.98 8.90 14.09
N TYR A 264 20.47 7.77 13.62
CA TYR A 264 20.87 6.44 14.08
C TYR A 264 22.31 6.10 13.69
N ASP A 265 22.70 6.41 12.44
CA ASP A 265 24.06 6.14 11.94
C ASP A 265 25.12 7.00 12.63
N HIS A 266 24.76 8.23 13.06
CA HIS A 266 25.70 9.12 13.77
C HIS A 266 25.90 8.71 15.24
N GLU A 267 24.81 8.56 15.99
CA GLU A 267 24.88 8.27 17.44
C GLU A 267 23.70 7.39 17.88
N PRO A 268 23.77 6.07 17.67
CA PRO A 268 22.73 5.17 18.09
C PRO A 268 22.53 5.21 19.61
N GLY A 269 21.29 5.47 20.06
CA GLY A 269 20.95 5.52 21.48
C GLY A 269 21.20 6.84 22.20
N SER A 270 21.67 7.89 21.51
CA SER A 270 21.80 9.25 22.09
C SER A 270 20.45 9.84 22.51
N ALA A 271 20.46 10.83 23.39
CA ALA A 271 19.24 11.55 23.79
C ALA A 271 18.53 12.20 22.60
N GLY A 272 19.32 12.81 21.68
CA GLY A 272 18.81 13.42 20.47
C GLY A 272 18.18 12.41 19.50
N PHE A 273 18.79 11.24 19.34
CA PHE A 273 18.18 10.16 18.55
C PHE A 273 16.84 9.69 19.15
N ARG A 274 16.79 9.46 20.48
CA ARG A 274 15.56 9.01 21.17
C ARG A 274 14.42 10.01 21.04
N GLU A 275 14.72 11.31 21.11
CA GLU A 275 13.73 12.37 20.93
C GLU A 275 13.21 12.42 19.50
N ARG A 276 14.09 12.38 18.49
CA ARG A 276 13.69 12.33 17.06
C ARG A 276 12.87 11.10 16.74
N LEU A 277 13.28 9.93 17.23
CA LEU A 277 12.55 8.68 17.03
C LEU A 277 11.15 8.76 17.67
N GLY A 278 11.05 9.28 18.90
CA GLY A 278 9.78 9.50 19.57
C GLY A 278 8.87 10.49 18.86
N GLY A 279 9.45 11.58 18.33
CA GLY A 279 8.74 12.54 17.49
C GLY A 279 8.18 11.92 16.22
N TYR A 280 8.98 11.10 15.52
CA TYR A 280 8.55 10.36 14.33
C TYR A 280 7.41 9.39 14.64
N TYR A 281 7.54 8.58 15.70
CA TYR A 281 6.50 7.66 16.13
C TYR A 281 5.20 8.38 16.53
N GLY A 282 5.34 9.49 17.27
CA GLY A 282 4.20 10.31 17.66
C GLY A 282 3.45 10.88 16.46
N GLN A 283 4.17 11.38 15.45
CA GLN A 283 3.57 11.88 14.21
C GLN A 283 2.90 10.78 13.41
N LEU A 284 3.57 9.63 13.24
CA LEU A 284 3.04 8.53 12.46
C LEU A 284 1.77 7.94 13.10
N ALA A 285 1.78 7.76 14.42
CA ALA A 285 0.63 7.30 15.18
C ALA A 285 -0.51 8.33 15.16
N SER A 286 -0.23 9.60 15.48
CA SER A 286 -1.26 10.64 15.55
C SER A 286 -1.89 10.93 14.19
N CYS A 287 -1.11 11.03 13.11
CA CYS A 287 -1.65 11.24 11.77
C CYS A 287 -2.52 10.06 11.30
N SER A 288 -2.14 8.82 11.61
CA SER A 288 -2.96 7.66 11.27
C SER A 288 -4.27 7.61 12.09
N LEU A 289 -4.25 7.97 13.38
CA LEU A 289 -5.44 8.10 14.22
C LEU A 289 -6.38 9.20 13.71
N VAL A 290 -5.84 10.38 13.36
CA VAL A 290 -6.60 11.48 12.75
C VAL A 290 -7.22 11.05 11.42
N THR A 291 -6.49 10.30 10.59
CA THR A 291 -7.02 9.75 9.34
C THR A 291 -8.20 8.82 9.62
N ALA A 292 -8.09 7.92 10.61
CA ALA A 292 -9.20 7.05 11.00
C ALA A 292 -10.41 7.86 11.50
N ALA A 293 -10.18 8.84 12.38
CA ALA A 293 -11.23 9.71 12.90
C ALA A 293 -11.94 10.50 11.79
N ALA A 294 -11.20 11.07 10.85
CA ALA A 294 -11.75 11.79 9.70
C ALA A 294 -12.57 10.88 8.79
N ILE A 295 -12.09 9.67 8.50
CA ILE A 295 -12.84 8.68 7.71
C ILE A 295 -14.16 8.35 8.42
N LEU A 296 -14.12 8.00 9.71
CA LEU A 296 -15.33 7.64 10.46
C LEU A 296 -16.33 8.79 10.53
N CYS A 297 -15.87 10.04 10.73
CA CYS A 297 -16.75 11.22 10.72
C CYS A 297 -17.40 11.47 9.38
N LEU A 298 -16.66 11.33 8.30
CA LEU A 298 -17.13 11.65 6.94
C LEU A 298 -17.77 10.45 6.24
N LEU A 299 -17.84 9.28 6.90
CA LEU A 299 -18.22 8.02 6.28
C LEU A 299 -19.61 8.09 5.64
N ALA A 300 -20.63 8.49 6.37
CA ALA A 300 -22.02 8.50 5.89
C ALA A 300 -22.23 9.50 4.73
N PRO A 301 -21.83 10.78 4.84
CA PRO A 301 -21.97 11.72 3.72
C PRO A 301 -21.10 11.31 2.53
N ALA A 302 -19.86 10.85 2.76
CA ALA A 302 -18.97 10.42 1.67
C ALA A 302 -19.53 9.19 0.94
N ALA A 303 -20.06 8.19 1.66
CA ALA A 303 -20.65 7.01 1.05
C ALA A 303 -21.85 7.34 0.17
N SER A 304 -22.67 8.33 0.56
CA SER A 304 -23.83 8.75 -0.25
C SER A 304 -23.42 9.30 -1.62
N TRP A 305 -22.25 9.93 -1.70
CA TRP A 305 -21.72 10.54 -2.93
C TRP A 305 -20.79 9.59 -3.72
N LEU A 306 -19.97 8.81 -3.04
CA LEU A 306 -18.91 8.03 -3.67
C LEU A 306 -19.34 6.61 -4.03
N VAL A 307 -20.27 6.03 -3.26
CA VAL A 307 -20.65 4.62 -3.38
C VAL A 307 -21.99 4.45 -4.09
N LYS A 308 -22.04 3.56 -5.09
CA LYS A 308 -23.28 3.16 -5.78
C LYS A 308 -24.32 2.66 -4.76
N ALA A 309 -25.59 3.00 -4.95
CA ALA A 309 -26.65 2.66 -4.01
C ALA A 309 -26.71 1.15 -3.65
N GLU A 310 -26.51 0.31 -4.64
CA GLU A 310 -26.48 -1.17 -4.53
C GLU A 310 -25.40 -1.69 -3.57
N LEU A 311 -24.24 -1.01 -3.48
CA LEU A 311 -23.10 -1.41 -2.64
C LEU A 311 -23.07 -0.70 -1.29
N ARG A 312 -23.92 0.32 -1.10
CA ARG A 312 -23.80 1.28 0.01
C ARG A 312 -24.06 0.63 1.37
N GLU A 313 -25.06 -0.23 1.46
CA GLU A 313 -25.42 -0.88 2.73
C GLU A 313 -24.27 -1.77 3.25
N SER A 314 -23.78 -2.69 2.44
CA SER A 314 -22.66 -3.56 2.81
C SER A 314 -21.35 -2.80 2.99
N PHE A 315 -21.13 -1.71 2.23
CA PHE A 315 -20.02 -0.79 2.43
C PHE A 315 -20.07 -0.11 3.80
N LEU A 316 -21.20 0.51 4.16
CA LEU A 316 -21.36 1.20 5.44
C LEU A 316 -21.30 0.26 6.64
N LEU A 317 -21.80 -0.95 6.49
CA LEU A 317 -21.70 -1.99 7.53
C LEU A 317 -20.24 -2.43 7.76
N ALA A 318 -19.46 -2.53 6.69
CA ALA A 318 -18.05 -2.95 6.76
C ALA A 318 -17.11 -1.82 7.18
N ALA A 319 -17.39 -0.59 6.79
CA ALA A 319 -16.45 0.52 6.81
C ALA A 319 -15.86 0.86 8.18
N PRO A 320 -16.58 0.83 9.33
CA PRO A 320 -15.99 1.11 10.63
C PRO A 320 -14.90 0.10 11.00
N ALA A 321 -15.21 -1.19 10.88
CA ALA A 321 -14.24 -2.27 11.18
C ALA A 321 -13.05 -2.22 10.21
N VAL A 322 -13.30 -1.98 8.91
CA VAL A 322 -12.24 -1.85 7.89
C VAL A 322 -11.35 -0.64 8.15
N THR A 323 -11.90 0.50 8.60
CA THR A 323 -11.10 1.68 8.94
C THR A 323 -10.13 1.39 10.08
N LEU A 324 -10.61 0.75 11.15
CA LEU A 324 -9.77 0.36 12.27
C LEU A 324 -8.76 -0.73 11.89
N LEU A 325 -9.16 -1.67 11.04
CA LEU A 325 -8.26 -2.68 10.48
C LEU A 325 -7.14 -2.03 9.66
N ALA A 326 -7.46 -1.07 8.80
CA ALA A 326 -6.47 -0.33 8.00
C ALA A 326 -5.49 0.46 8.89
N LEU A 327 -5.99 1.07 9.97
CA LEU A 327 -5.16 1.73 10.99
C LEU A 327 -4.16 0.76 11.63
N LEU A 328 -4.63 -0.37 12.16
CA LEU A 328 -3.77 -1.36 12.83
C LEU A 328 -2.75 -1.95 11.86
N ARG A 329 -3.16 -2.25 10.65
CA ARG A 329 -2.25 -2.76 9.61
C ARG A 329 -1.22 -1.71 9.18
N ALA A 330 -1.58 -0.43 9.11
CA ALA A 330 -0.60 0.63 8.87
C ALA A 330 0.47 0.62 9.98
N TRP A 331 0.11 0.40 11.24
CA TRP A 331 1.07 0.28 12.34
C TRP A 331 1.94 -0.97 12.24
N VAL A 332 1.35 -2.13 11.95
CA VAL A 332 2.09 -3.39 11.75
C VAL A 332 3.11 -3.28 10.63
N GLN A 333 2.75 -2.60 9.54
CA GLN A 333 3.60 -2.50 8.35
C GLN A 333 4.67 -1.41 8.44
N THR A 334 4.49 -0.39 9.28
CA THR A 334 5.37 0.79 9.26
C THR A 334 5.92 1.17 10.62
N LEU A 335 5.08 1.29 11.64
CA LEU A 335 5.47 1.74 12.97
C LEU A 335 6.31 0.68 13.68
N LEU A 336 5.74 -0.54 13.80
CA LEU A 336 6.34 -1.63 14.58
C LEU A 336 7.66 -2.15 14.02
N PRO A 337 7.86 -2.29 12.70
CA PRO A 337 9.11 -2.79 12.15
C PRO A 337 10.23 -1.74 12.07
N THR A 338 9.97 -0.46 12.36
CA THR A 338 10.98 0.61 12.26
C THR A 338 12.29 0.29 12.99
N PRO A 339 12.31 -0.23 14.25
CA PRO A 339 13.57 -0.58 14.91
C PRO A 339 14.35 -1.67 14.15
N ALA A 340 13.64 -2.67 13.63
CA ALA A 340 14.28 -3.75 12.87
C ALA A 340 14.86 -3.25 11.53
N HIS A 341 14.19 -2.29 10.88
CA HIS A 341 14.71 -1.63 9.69
C HIS A 341 15.99 -0.83 9.99
N LEU A 342 16.01 -0.04 11.08
CA LEU A 342 17.19 0.71 11.51
C LEU A 342 18.36 -0.23 11.83
N MET A 343 18.10 -1.33 12.55
CA MET A 343 19.09 -2.35 12.88
C MET A 343 19.42 -3.29 11.71
N GLN A 344 18.79 -3.13 10.55
CA GLN A 344 18.93 -4.00 9.37
C GLN A 344 18.61 -5.49 9.67
N ARG A 345 17.73 -5.76 10.63
CA ARG A 345 17.30 -7.10 11.02
C ARG A 345 16.04 -7.50 10.25
N LEU A 346 16.20 -8.20 9.13
CA LEU A 346 15.08 -8.55 8.25
C LEU A 346 14.17 -9.67 8.81
N ARG A 347 14.74 -10.62 9.56
CA ARG A 347 13.97 -11.77 10.08
C ARG A 347 12.76 -11.39 10.95
N PRO A 348 12.88 -10.46 11.92
CA PRO A 348 11.72 -10.01 12.71
C PRO A 348 10.63 -9.36 11.85
N ILE A 349 11.01 -8.65 10.77
CA ILE A 349 10.06 -8.01 9.85
C ILE A 349 9.25 -9.05 9.11
N ILE A 350 9.90 -10.10 8.59
CA ILE A 350 9.23 -11.23 7.94
C ILE A 350 8.31 -11.93 8.94
N GLY A 351 8.80 -12.22 10.15
CA GLY A 351 8.02 -12.85 11.21
C GLY A 351 6.76 -12.06 11.55
N LEU A 352 6.86 -10.73 11.66
CA LEU A 352 5.71 -9.85 11.91
C LEU A 352 4.73 -9.84 10.75
N ALA A 353 5.21 -9.80 9.50
CA ALA A 353 4.35 -9.85 8.32
C ALA A 353 3.60 -11.18 8.19
N VAL A 354 4.26 -12.30 8.51
CA VAL A 354 3.62 -13.63 8.57
C VAL A 354 2.59 -13.67 9.70
N ALA A 355 2.93 -13.15 10.89
CA ALA A 355 2.00 -13.08 12.01
C ALA A 355 0.75 -12.24 11.67
N ASP A 356 0.92 -11.08 11.01
CA ASP A 356 -0.20 -10.26 10.51
C ASP A 356 -1.11 -11.07 9.58
N ALA A 357 -0.52 -11.74 8.58
CA ALA A 357 -1.29 -12.52 7.61
C ALA A 357 -2.05 -13.69 8.29
N VAL A 358 -1.38 -14.42 9.16
CA VAL A 358 -1.98 -15.60 9.83
C VAL A 358 -3.05 -15.16 10.83
N LEU A 359 -2.74 -14.23 11.74
CA LEU A 359 -3.65 -13.81 12.80
C LEU A 359 -4.88 -13.10 12.25
N LEU A 360 -4.72 -12.24 11.22
CA LEU A 360 -5.83 -11.57 10.57
C LEU A 360 -6.78 -12.59 9.94
N ASN A 361 -6.27 -13.51 9.13
CA ASN A 361 -7.12 -14.46 8.41
C ASN A 361 -7.74 -15.51 9.34
N LEU A 362 -7.00 -16.02 10.33
CA LEU A 362 -7.55 -16.93 11.35
C LEU A 362 -8.58 -16.22 12.24
N GLY A 363 -8.30 -14.98 12.65
CA GLY A 363 -9.25 -14.16 13.39
C GLY A 363 -10.54 -13.93 12.61
N SER A 364 -10.44 -13.62 11.31
CA SER A 364 -11.59 -13.45 10.43
C SER A 364 -12.41 -14.73 10.32
N LEU A 365 -11.76 -15.87 10.13
CA LEU A 365 -12.42 -17.18 10.05
C LEU A 365 -13.11 -17.55 11.37
N ALA A 366 -12.43 -17.32 12.50
CA ALA A 366 -13.00 -17.55 13.83
C ALA A 366 -14.21 -16.64 14.08
N GLY A 367 -14.08 -15.34 13.78
CA GLY A 367 -15.20 -14.41 13.90
C GLY A 367 -16.40 -14.78 13.05
N TRP A 368 -16.17 -15.24 11.81
CA TRP A 368 -17.20 -15.78 10.93
C TRP A 368 -17.92 -16.98 11.55
N SER A 369 -17.16 -17.96 12.01
CA SER A 369 -17.73 -19.19 12.61
C SER A 369 -18.48 -18.93 13.91
N LEU A 370 -17.94 -18.09 14.80
CA LEU A 370 -18.55 -17.76 16.09
C LEU A 370 -19.80 -16.87 15.96
N SER A 371 -19.91 -16.07 14.91
CA SER A 371 -21.06 -15.20 14.68
C SER A 371 -22.19 -15.84 13.88
N GLY A 372 -22.10 -17.14 13.59
CA GLY A 372 -23.11 -17.82 12.76
C GLY A 372 -23.12 -17.34 11.30
N GLY A 373 -21.96 -16.91 10.77
CA GLY A 373 -21.83 -16.53 9.35
C GLY A 373 -22.16 -15.07 9.05
N SER A 374 -21.89 -14.13 9.94
CA SER A 374 -22.15 -12.71 9.71
C SER A 374 -20.92 -11.95 9.16
N LEU A 375 -21.15 -10.97 8.27
CA LEU A 375 -20.12 -10.07 7.76
C LEU A 375 -19.41 -9.32 8.90
N THR A 376 -20.18 -8.83 9.87
CA THR A 376 -19.66 -8.13 11.04
C THR A 376 -18.74 -9.02 11.85
N GLY A 377 -19.13 -10.26 12.11
CA GLY A 377 -18.31 -11.24 12.83
C GLY A 377 -17.00 -11.51 12.11
N LEU A 378 -17.01 -11.69 10.80
CA LEU A 378 -15.81 -11.88 9.99
C LEU A 378 -14.86 -10.69 10.11
N LEU A 379 -15.35 -9.46 9.98
CA LEU A 379 -14.54 -8.24 10.01
C LEU A 379 -14.02 -7.93 11.42
N TYR A 380 -14.84 -8.06 12.47
CA TYR A 380 -14.40 -7.86 13.85
C TYR A 380 -13.44 -8.96 14.32
N GLY A 381 -13.62 -10.20 13.84
CA GLY A 381 -12.63 -11.25 14.03
C GLY A 381 -11.29 -10.92 13.39
N GLY A 382 -11.31 -10.40 12.17
CA GLY A 382 -10.11 -9.90 11.49
C GLY A 382 -9.45 -8.72 12.23
N LEU A 383 -10.26 -7.80 12.74
CA LEU A 383 -9.79 -6.69 13.59
C LEU A 383 -9.11 -7.18 14.86
N ALA A 384 -9.68 -8.18 15.55
CA ALA A 384 -9.07 -8.82 16.71
C ALA A 384 -7.75 -9.50 16.34
N GLY A 385 -7.70 -10.18 15.19
CA GLY A 385 -6.47 -10.78 14.66
C GLY A 385 -5.38 -9.72 14.36
N ALA A 386 -5.73 -8.61 13.75
CA ALA A 386 -4.80 -7.50 13.51
C ALA A 386 -4.33 -6.85 14.83
N ALA A 387 -5.21 -6.71 15.83
CA ALA A 387 -4.83 -6.23 17.15
C ALA A 387 -3.85 -7.20 17.83
N ALA A 388 -4.07 -8.51 17.70
CA ALA A 388 -3.12 -9.52 18.18
C ALA A 388 -1.76 -9.41 17.46
N ALA A 389 -1.73 -9.11 16.15
CA ALA A 389 -0.48 -8.87 15.44
C ALA A 389 0.26 -7.64 15.96
N VAL A 390 -0.45 -6.58 16.34
CA VAL A 390 0.15 -5.39 17.00
C VAL A 390 0.77 -5.78 18.34
N ILE A 391 0.09 -6.61 19.16
CA ILE A 391 0.61 -7.08 20.43
C ILE A 391 1.87 -7.95 20.23
N VAL A 392 1.86 -8.86 19.25
CA VAL A 392 3.03 -9.69 18.88
C VAL A 392 4.20 -8.82 18.41
N GLY A 393 3.92 -7.72 17.69
CA GLY A 393 4.94 -6.78 17.22
C GLY A 393 5.44 -5.80 18.29
N ALA A 394 4.75 -5.64 19.42
CA ALA A 394 5.11 -4.68 20.47
C ALA A 394 6.54 -4.86 21.03
N PRO A 395 7.06 -6.07 21.28
CA PRO A 395 8.44 -6.25 21.73
C PRO A 395 9.47 -5.74 20.72
N LEU A 396 9.19 -5.89 19.42
CA LEU A 396 10.04 -5.36 18.36
C LEU A 396 10.05 -3.83 18.37
N PHE A 397 8.89 -3.21 18.49
CA PHE A 397 8.73 -1.77 18.59
C PHE A 397 9.44 -1.18 19.82
N LEU A 398 9.31 -1.84 20.98
CA LEU A 398 9.93 -1.43 22.24
C LEU A 398 11.42 -1.78 22.35
N SER A 399 12.01 -2.42 21.34
CA SER A 399 13.43 -2.80 21.35
C SER A 399 14.39 -1.61 21.32
N MET A 400 13.92 -0.42 20.96
CA MET A 400 14.66 0.84 21.03
C MET A 400 13.98 1.82 22.00
N PRO A 401 14.73 2.46 22.91
CA PRO A 401 14.17 3.47 23.81
C PRO A 401 13.84 4.75 23.03
N PHE A 402 12.68 5.34 23.31
CA PHE A 402 12.24 6.62 22.73
C PHE A 402 11.38 7.40 23.74
N ARG A 403 11.14 8.69 23.47
CA ARG A 403 10.25 9.54 24.26
C ARG A 403 9.02 9.93 23.46
N TRP A 404 7.83 9.61 23.95
CA TRP A 404 6.58 9.98 23.31
C TRP A 404 6.34 11.49 23.32
N ALA A 405 5.86 12.03 22.20
CA ALA A 405 5.21 13.34 22.12
C ALA A 405 3.75 13.21 22.58
N GLY A 406 3.49 13.39 23.88
CA GLY A 406 2.23 13.00 24.52
C GLY A 406 0.99 13.73 24.01
N LEU A 407 1.01 15.06 23.89
CA LEU A 407 -0.18 15.87 23.59
C LEU A 407 -0.81 15.59 22.19
N PRO A 408 -0.05 15.54 21.08
CA PRO A 408 -0.63 15.23 19.78
C PRO A 408 -1.27 13.84 19.73
N LEU A 409 -0.68 12.86 20.39
CA LEU A 409 -1.20 11.50 20.44
C LEU A 409 -2.50 11.41 21.26
N ALA A 410 -2.53 12.03 22.43
CA ALA A 410 -3.72 12.06 23.28
C ALA A 410 -4.90 12.76 22.58
N SER A 411 -4.62 13.86 21.89
CA SER A 411 -5.63 14.58 21.08
C SER A 411 -6.15 13.72 19.93
N ALA A 412 -5.29 13.02 19.21
CA ALA A 412 -5.69 12.13 18.12
C ALA A 412 -6.51 10.93 18.60
N LEU A 413 -6.17 10.35 19.76
CA LEU A 413 -6.96 9.29 20.41
C LEU A 413 -8.36 9.79 20.81
N ALA A 414 -8.45 11.00 21.38
CA ALA A 414 -9.74 11.61 21.70
C ALA A 414 -10.58 11.85 20.43
N ALA A 415 -9.98 12.33 19.34
CA ALA A 415 -10.67 12.49 18.07
C ALA A 415 -11.25 11.16 17.56
N LEU A 416 -10.47 10.08 17.61
CA LEU A 416 -10.91 8.76 17.18
C LEU A 416 -12.03 8.20 18.07
N ALA A 417 -11.92 8.36 19.39
CA ALA A 417 -12.95 7.92 20.34
C ALA A 417 -14.28 8.64 20.09
N ILE A 418 -14.24 9.96 19.90
CA ILE A 418 -15.44 10.79 19.61
C ILE A 418 -16.06 10.38 18.26
N ALA A 419 -15.23 10.17 17.22
CA ALA A 419 -15.71 9.71 15.93
C ALA A 419 -16.37 8.32 16.01
N GLY A 420 -15.79 7.40 16.81
CA GLY A 420 -16.35 6.07 17.05
C GLY A 420 -17.72 6.11 17.75
N LEU A 421 -17.87 6.95 18.76
CA LEU A 421 -19.16 7.16 19.47
C LEU A 421 -20.23 7.74 18.53
N GLY A 422 -19.84 8.65 17.61
CA GLY A 422 -20.75 9.22 16.62
C GLY A 422 -21.32 8.19 15.65
N ASN A 423 -20.55 7.17 15.28
CA ASN A 423 -21.03 6.09 14.43
C ASN A 423 -21.94 5.07 15.15
N ALA A 424 -21.95 5.07 16.49
CA ALA A 424 -22.74 4.12 17.29
C ALA A 424 -24.22 4.51 17.47
N GLY A 425 -24.74 5.54 16.76
CA GLY A 425 -26.17 5.75 16.65
C GLY A 425 -26.76 7.04 17.21
N MET A 426 -26.06 8.17 17.13
CA MET A 426 -26.59 9.48 17.56
C MET A 426 -26.82 10.46 16.38
N PRO A 427 -27.94 10.41 15.66
CA PRO A 427 -28.18 11.24 14.46
C PRO A 427 -28.29 12.75 14.73
N ARG A 428 -28.64 13.17 15.96
CA ARG A 428 -28.83 14.60 16.32
C ARG A 428 -27.53 15.33 16.73
N THR A 429 -26.44 14.62 16.91
CA THR A 429 -25.14 15.18 17.36
C THR A 429 -24.08 15.20 16.24
N SER A 430 -24.43 14.88 15.00
CA SER A 430 -23.46 14.70 13.90
C SER A 430 -22.58 15.95 13.67
N LEU A 431 -23.15 17.16 13.72
CA LEU A 431 -22.41 18.40 13.52
C LEU A 431 -21.48 18.70 14.71
N LEU A 432 -21.94 18.54 15.94
CA LEU A 432 -21.16 18.77 17.16
C LEU A 432 -20.02 17.75 17.27
N ILE A 433 -20.29 16.49 16.95
CA ILE A 433 -19.28 15.43 16.92
C ILE A 433 -18.23 15.75 15.86
N SER A 434 -18.63 16.12 14.64
CA SER A 434 -17.72 16.50 13.57
C SER A 434 -16.87 17.71 13.95
N LEU A 435 -17.46 18.72 14.59
CA LEU A 435 -16.75 19.89 15.10
C LEU A 435 -15.74 19.50 16.19
N ALA A 436 -16.16 18.68 17.16
CA ALA A 436 -15.27 18.19 18.21
C ALA A 436 -14.09 17.40 17.64
N VAL A 437 -14.35 16.44 16.72
CA VAL A 437 -13.28 15.69 16.05
C VAL A 437 -12.33 16.63 15.32
N PHE A 438 -12.86 17.61 14.59
CA PHE A 438 -12.03 18.60 13.90
C PHE A 438 -11.13 19.37 14.87
N LEU A 439 -11.68 19.85 16.00
CA LEU A 439 -10.88 20.56 17.02
C LEU A 439 -9.76 19.68 17.60
N PHE A 440 -10.04 18.41 17.88
CA PHE A 440 -9.04 17.47 18.38
C PHE A 440 -8.01 17.02 17.31
N CYS A 441 -8.29 17.22 16.02
CA CYS A 441 -7.33 17.00 14.94
C CYS A 441 -6.33 18.16 14.77
N ILE A 442 -6.63 19.36 15.31
CA ILE A 442 -5.77 20.54 15.16
C ILE A 442 -4.37 20.35 15.78
N PRO A 443 -4.21 19.91 17.05
CA PRO A 443 -2.88 19.76 17.66
C PRO A 443 -1.94 18.81 16.89
N PRO A 444 -2.35 17.61 16.43
CA PRO A 444 -1.53 16.78 15.59
C PRO A 444 -1.16 17.42 14.24
N ALA A 445 -2.11 18.13 13.63
CA ALA A 445 -1.86 18.82 12.36
C ALA A 445 -0.83 19.94 12.52
N ILE A 446 -0.96 20.79 13.56
CA ILE A 446 -0.01 21.85 13.86
C ILE A 446 1.37 21.26 14.19
N ALA A 447 1.45 20.21 15.02
CA ALA A 447 2.71 19.58 15.37
C ALA A 447 3.43 18.98 14.14
N THR A 448 2.66 18.44 13.19
CA THR A 448 3.22 17.93 11.93
C THR A 448 3.68 19.07 11.02
N LEU A 449 2.85 20.11 10.87
CA LEU A 449 3.15 21.27 10.02
C LEU A 449 4.36 22.05 10.53
N SER A 450 4.42 22.32 11.84
CA SER A 450 5.54 23.02 12.46
C SER A 450 6.86 22.27 12.28
N SER A 451 6.84 20.96 12.39
CA SER A 451 8.03 20.12 12.16
C SER A 451 8.51 20.13 10.70
N LEU A 452 7.61 20.33 9.75
CA LEU A 452 7.94 20.46 8.33
C LEU A 452 8.49 21.85 8.00
N LEU A 453 7.94 22.91 8.60
CA LEU A 453 8.37 24.31 8.38
C LEU A 453 9.71 24.62 9.03
N GLN A 454 10.01 24.08 10.21
CA GLN A 454 11.30 24.27 10.88
C GLN A 454 12.49 23.71 10.07
N ARG A 455 12.22 22.82 9.12
CA ARG A 455 13.24 22.26 8.24
C ARG A 455 13.71 23.22 7.15
N ASP A 456 12.80 24.03 6.60
CA ASP A 456 13.16 25.01 5.56
C ASP A 456 14.02 26.15 6.11
N SER A 457 13.94 26.43 7.42
CA SER A 457 14.76 27.44 8.09
C SER A 457 16.12 26.91 8.57
N ALA A 458 16.30 25.59 8.67
CA ALA A 458 17.53 24.96 9.17
C ALA A 458 18.48 24.47 8.06
N SER A 459 18.23 24.77 6.79
CA SER A 459 19.14 24.55 5.67
C SER A 459 19.77 25.86 5.19
N PRO A 460 20.72 26.47 5.94
CA PRO A 460 21.65 27.38 5.37
C PRO A 460 22.91 26.60 4.99
N GLU A 461 23.34 26.77 3.75
CA GLU A 461 24.73 26.65 3.31
C GLU A 461 25.43 25.31 3.51
N ALA A 462 25.17 24.40 2.56
CA ALA A 462 26.21 23.52 2.09
C ALA A 462 26.44 23.88 0.61
N SER A 463 27.22 24.98 0.43
CA SER A 463 27.95 25.30 -0.80
C SER A 463 29.10 24.34 -0.99
#